data_f07ea2d1ea3d0469b161fd36305b37bd
#
_entry.id   f07ea2d1ea3d0469b161fd36305b37bd
#
_cell.length_a   1.000
_cell.length_b   1.000
_cell.length_c   1.000
_cell.angle_alpha   90.00
_cell.angle_beta   90.00
_cell.angle_gamma   90.00
#
_symmetry.space_group_name_H-M   'P 1'
#
loop_
_entity.id
_entity.type
_entity.pdbx_description
1 polymer ?
#
loop_
_entity_poly.entity_id
_entity_poly.type
_entity_poly.pdbx_seq_one_letter_code
_entity_poly.pdbx_strand_id
1 'polypeptide(L)'
;MKTMIPYPLAVAALTVGLGFNVLAGLSPGRVDFGKFTPPGDGGQFVEVQIKSNLLSLAAQLIEKQQPDVAKLLRSVQLVQVNVVGLTDENRAEVTQRVRQIRQDLAPQGWEQTVMVQDKNGQEVGIYTKTRGEQALAGLVITVIEPKGQAVLVNIVGDIRPEQVAVLGEKLDLKPLKDVGAALKDAASGK
;
A
#
# COMPACT_ATOMS: atom_id res chain seq x y z
N MET A 1 60.98 41.43 -35.25
CA MET A 1 60.92 40.58 -34.04
C MET A 1 59.43 40.45 -33.66
N LYS A 2 58.80 39.30 -33.99
CA LYS A 2 57.43 39.00 -33.68
C LYS A 2 57.40 38.05 -32.49
N THR A 3 56.92 38.54 -31.37
CA THR A 3 56.70 37.73 -30.15
C THR A 3 55.36 37.00 -30.25
N MET A 4 55.41 35.67 -30.35
CA MET A 4 54.25 34.80 -30.25
C MET A 4 53.90 34.59 -28.79
N ILE A 5 52.62 34.82 -28.45
CA ILE A 5 52.03 34.57 -27.14
C ILE A 5 51.30 33.21 -27.25
N PRO A 6 51.61 32.21 -26.41
CA PRO A 6 50.88 30.96 -26.41
C PRO A 6 49.57 31.09 -25.57
N TYR A 7 48.44 30.71 -26.14
CA TYR A 7 47.17 30.57 -25.45
C TYR A 7 47.16 29.25 -24.65
N PRO A 8 46.79 29.25 -23.38
CA PRO A 8 46.50 28.02 -22.67
C PRO A 8 45.09 27.51 -23.00
N LEU A 9 45.02 26.27 -23.51
CA LEU A 9 43.79 25.51 -23.64
C LEU A 9 43.23 25.20 -22.25
N ALA A 10 42.12 25.86 -21.90
CA ALA A 10 41.36 25.51 -20.71
C ALA A 10 40.45 24.33 -21.06
N VAL A 11 40.80 23.13 -20.61
CA VAL A 11 39.93 21.94 -20.66
C VAL A 11 38.91 22.06 -19.54
N ALA A 12 37.69 22.48 -19.86
CA ALA A 12 36.57 22.45 -18.94
C ALA A 12 36.07 21.00 -18.83
N ALA A 13 36.45 20.30 -17.77
CA ALA A 13 35.88 19.01 -17.41
C ALA A 13 34.46 19.22 -16.87
N LEU A 14 33.46 18.92 -17.73
CA LEU A 14 32.07 18.92 -17.37
C LEU A 14 31.78 17.62 -16.59
N THR A 15 31.88 17.64 -15.26
CA THR A 15 31.42 16.55 -14.39
C THR A 15 29.91 16.59 -14.30
N VAL A 16 29.25 15.81 -15.14
CA VAL A 16 27.83 15.50 -14.99
C VAL A 16 27.70 14.61 -13.75
N GLY A 17 27.39 15.23 -12.63
CA GLY A 17 27.00 14.55 -11.41
C GLY A 17 25.65 13.89 -11.62
N LEU A 18 25.63 12.59 -11.97
CA LEU A 18 24.45 11.75 -11.86
C LEU A 18 24.11 11.65 -10.38
N GLY A 19 23.24 12.54 -9.92
CA GLY A 19 22.62 12.45 -8.62
C GLY A 19 21.73 11.21 -8.58
N PHE A 20 22.29 10.08 -8.17
CA PHE A 20 21.48 8.95 -7.71
C PHE A 20 20.74 9.41 -6.45
N ASN A 21 19.50 9.84 -6.62
CA ASN A 21 18.56 9.92 -5.51
C ASN A 21 18.35 8.48 -5.03
N VAL A 22 19.18 8.06 -4.08
CA VAL A 22 18.94 6.86 -3.29
C VAL A 22 17.70 7.19 -2.43
N LEU A 23 16.54 6.84 -2.93
CA LEU A 23 15.31 6.71 -2.14
C LEU A 23 15.54 5.56 -1.16
N ALA A 24 16.42 5.82 -0.18
CA ALA A 24 16.77 4.88 0.85
C ALA A 24 15.51 4.63 1.71
N GLY A 25 14.94 3.43 1.62
CA GLY A 25 14.30 2.82 2.76
C GLY A 25 12.79 2.64 2.78
N LEU A 26 12.03 2.90 1.73
CA LEU A 26 10.64 2.44 1.70
C LEU A 26 10.59 1.04 1.09
N SER A 27 10.07 0.06 1.85
CA SER A 27 9.78 -1.27 1.30
C SER A 27 8.92 -1.12 0.03
N PRO A 28 9.18 -1.86 -1.05
CA PRO A 28 8.50 -1.69 -2.34
C PRO A 28 6.96 -1.69 -2.26
N GLY A 29 6.40 -2.39 -1.26
CA GLY A 29 4.96 -2.47 -1.02
C GLY A 29 4.40 -1.41 -0.08
N ARG A 30 5.17 -0.42 0.35
CA ARG A 30 4.69 0.64 1.23
C ARG A 30 4.11 1.81 0.44
N VAL A 31 2.95 2.29 0.89
CA VAL A 31 2.28 3.48 0.37
C VAL A 31 2.18 4.52 1.48
N ASP A 32 2.49 5.76 1.15
CA ASP A 32 2.25 6.89 2.04
C ASP A 32 0.85 7.45 1.77
N PHE A 33 -0.05 7.25 2.71
CA PHE A 33 -1.40 7.84 2.64
C PHE A 33 -1.42 9.33 3.01
N GLY A 34 -0.30 9.88 3.50
CA GLY A 34 -0.20 11.21 4.08
C GLY A 34 -0.94 11.30 5.41
N LYS A 35 -1.16 12.51 5.86
CA LYS A 35 -1.89 12.78 7.11
C LYS A 35 -3.34 13.11 6.80
N PHE A 36 -4.25 12.47 7.51
CA PHE A 36 -5.65 12.86 7.56
C PHE A 36 -5.91 13.70 8.81
N THR A 37 -6.77 14.68 8.70
CA THR A 37 -7.23 15.46 9.84
C THR A 37 -8.39 14.73 10.50
N PRO A 38 -8.38 14.54 11.85
CA PRO A 38 -9.54 14.03 12.53
C PRO A 38 -10.77 14.89 12.22
N PRO A 39 -11.93 14.28 11.92
CA PRO A 39 -13.16 15.05 11.69
C PRO A 39 -13.53 15.81 12.96
N GLY A 40 -14.07 17.01 12.79
CA GLY A 40 -14.69 17.76 13.90
C GLY A 40 -15.87 16.99 14.50
N ASP A 41 -16.45 17.51 15.56
CA ASP A 41 -17.71 17.05 16.17
C ASP A 41 -17.80 15.53 16.49
N GLY A 42 -16.66 14.93 16.90
CA GLY A 42 -16.63 13.54 17.39
C GLY A 42 -16.73 12.47 16.32
N GLY A 43 -16.48 12.81 15.06
CA GLY A 43 -16.38 11.83 13.99
C GLY A 43 -15.29 10.78 14.24
N GLN A 44 -15.50 9.57 13.74
CA GLN A 44 -14.55 8.47 13.90
C GLN A 44 -13.22 8.78 13.22
N PHE A 45 -12.12 8.63 13.96
CA PHE A 45 -10.77 8.70 13.42
C PHE A 45 -9.91 7.60 14.04
N VAL A 46 -9.34 6.74 13.20
CA VAL A 46 -8.43 5.68 13.64
C VAL A 46 -7.20 5.68 12.76
N GLU A 47 -6.04 5.69 13.37
CA GLU A 47 -4.77 5.49 12.71
C GLU A 47 -4.00 4.40 13.44
N VAL A 48 -3.72 3.30 12.73
CA VAL A 48 -2.99 2.15 13.27
C VAL A 48 -1.79 1.85 12.39
N GLN A 49 -0.65 1.64 13.01
CA GLN A 49 0.55 1.16 12.33
C GLN A 49 1.20 0.05 13.16
N ILE A 50 1.19 -1.17 12.63
CA ILE A 50 1.76 -2.35 13.28
C ILE A 50 2.97 -2.80 12.47
N LYS A 51 4.14 -2.78 13.09
CA LYS A 51 5.42 -3.18 12.48
C LYS A 51 5.73 -4.65 12.75
N SER A 52 6.69 -5.20 12.03
CA SER A 52 7.10 -6.60 12.06
C SER A 52 7.40 -7.15 13.46
N ASN A 53 7.96 -6.34 14.36
CA ASN A 53 8.26 -6.78 15.72
C ASN A 53 6.98 -7.17 16.50
N LEU A 54 5.92 -6.36 16.44
CA LEU A 54 4.63 -6.67 17.08
C LEU A 54 3.91 -7.81 16.37
N LEU A 55 3.98 -7.87 15.03
CA LEU A 55 3.42 -8.96 14.24
C LEU A 55 4.08 -10.31 14.60
N SER A 56 5.40 -10.32 14.79
CA SER A 56 6.14 -11.51 15.20
C SER A 56 5.77 -11.98 16.62
N LEU A 57 5.58 -11.03 17.55
CA LEU A 57 5.09 -11.36 18.90
C LEU A 57 3.68 -11.97 18.85
N ALA A 58 2.77 -11.37 18.09
CA ALA A 58 1.43 -11.89 17.90
C ALA A 58 1.47 -13.29 17.28
N ALA A 59 2.33 -13.52 16.28
CA ALA A 59 2.52 -14.82 15.66
C ALA A 59 2.95 -15.91 16.67
N GLN A 60 3.88 -15.59 17.58
CA GLN A 60 4.30 -16.51 18.61
C GLN A 60 3.16 -16.90 19.56
N LEU A 61 2.31 -15.94 19.93
CA LEU A 61 1.20 -16.18 20.85
C LEU A 61 0.13 -17.13 20.27
N ILE A 62 -0.11 -17.03 18.96
CA ILE A 62 -1.20 -17.78 18.30
C ILE A 62 -0.73 -19.02 17.56
N GLU A 63 0.57 -19.30 17.51
CA GLU A 63 1.18 -20.34 16.67
C GLU A 63 0.56 -21.72 16.88
N LYS A 64 0.27 -22.08 18.13
CA LYS A 64 -0.31 -23.40 18.45
C LYS A 64 -1.79 -23.52 18.04
N GLN A 65 -2.55 -22.43 18.08
CA GLN A 65 -3.98 -22.44 17.77
C GLN A 65 -4.27 -22.12 16.30
N GLN A 66 -3.44 -21.25 15.69
CA GLN A 66 -3.65 -20.74 14.34
C GLN A 66 -2.31 -20.67 13.56
N PRO A 67 -1.71 -21.81 13.22
CA PRO A 67 -0.37 -21.86 12.61
C PRO A 67 -0.30 -21.12 11.27
N ASP A 68 -1.35 -21.18 10.45
CA ASP A 68 -1.38 -20.49 9.15
C ASP A 68 -1.43 -18.95 9.32
N VAL A 69 -2.18 -18.47 10.30
CA VAL A 69 -2.21 -17.03 10.63
C VAL A 69 -0.86 -16.60 11.21
N ALA A 70 -0.25 -17.40 12.06
CA ALA A 70 1.08 -17.12 12.61
C ALA A 70 2.14 -17.04 11.49
N LYS A 71 2.07 -17.94 10.51
CA LYS A 71 2.95 -17.91 9.32
C LYS A 71 2.73 -16.64 8.49
N LEU A 72 1.48 -16.26 8.27
CA LEU A 72 1.14 -15.00 7.59
C LEU A 72 1.71 -13.79 8.35
N LEU A 73 1.49 -13.68 9.65
CA LEU A 73 1.99 -12.57 10.46
C LEU A 73 3.52 -12.42 10.39
N ARG A 74 4.26 -13.52 10.27
CA ARG A 74 5.71 -13.48 10.09
C ARG A 74 6.15 -13.01 8.71
N SER A 75 5.32 -13.18 7.69
CA SER A 75 5.61 -12.69 6.34
C SER A 75 5.30 -11.20 6.16
N VAL A 76 4.50 -10.61 7.06
CA VAL A 76 4.11 -9.21 7.02
C VAL A 76 5.12 -8.33 7.77
N GLN A 77 5.54 -7.25 7.13
CA GLN A 77 6.48 -6.25 7.67
C GLN A 77 5.77 -5.06 8.30
N LEU A 78 4.62 -4.69 7.73
CA LEU A 78 3.83 -3.53 8.15
C LEU A 78 2.36 -3.76 7.84
N VAL A 79 1.51 -3.40 8.79
CA VAL A 79 0.08 -3.16 8.57
C VAL A 79 -0.19 -1.71 8.95
N GLN A 80 -0.75 -0.94 8.02
CA GLN A 80 -1.21 0.42 8.25
C GLN A 80 -2.70 0.49 7.95
N VAL A 81 -3.46 1.10 8.85
CA VAL A 81 -4.91 1.30 8.71
C VAL A 81 -5.23 2.74 9.06
N ASN A 82 -5.95 3.41 8.18
CA ASN A 82 -6.53 4.71 8.45
C ASN A 82 -8.04 4.61 8.24
N VAL A 83 -8.80 5.03 9.24
CA VAL A 83 -10.26 5.17 9.18
C VAL A 83 -10.62 6.61 9.46
N VAL A 84 -11.36 7.23 8.55
CA VAL A 84 -11.79 8.62 8.66
C VAL A 84 -13.29 8.69 8.46
N GLY A 85 -14.02 9.06 9.50
CA GLY A 85 -15.45 9.32 9.42
C GLY A 85 -15.74 10.48 8.45
N LEU A 86 -16.72 10.30 7.59
CA LEU A 86 -17.09 11.29 6.59
C LEU A 86 -18.25 12.15 7.12
N THR A 87 -17.98 13.43 7.30
CA THR A 87 -18.95 14.48 7.59
C THR A 87 -19.26 15.29 6.33
N ASP A 88 -20.27 16.14 6.37
CA ASP A 88 -20.56 17.01 5.22
C ASP A 88 -19.42 17.98 4.91
N GLU A 89 -18.62 18.35 5.94
CA GLU A 89 -17.51 19.29 5.81
C GLU A 89 -16.26 18.63 5.19
N ASN A 90 -15.93 17.38 5.57
CA ASN A 90 -14.68 16.75 5.15
C ASN A 90 -14.83 15.75 3.99
N ARG A 91 -16.07 15.35 3.66
CA ARG A 91 -16.34 14.28 2.67
C ARG A 91 -15.67 14.53 1.32
N ALA A 92 -15.81 15.75 0.79
CA ALA A 92 -15.24 16.08 -0.52
C ALA A 92 -13.72 15.97 -0.51
N GLU A 93 -13.06 16.53 0.50
CA GLU A 93 -11.60 16.50 0.66
C GLU A 93 -11.08 15.06 0.83
N VAL A 94 -11.66 14.29 1.76
CA VAL A 94 -11.22 12.93 2.05
C VAL A 94 -11.44 12.02 0.83
N THR A 95 -12.59 12.13 0.16
CA THR A 95 -12.87 11.35 -1.05
C THR A 95 -11.89 11.68 -2.18
N GLN A 96 -11.62 12.97 -2.40
CA GLN A 96 -10.64 13.40 -3.39
C GLN A 96 -9.23 12.88 -3.05
N ARG A 97 -8.84 12.92 -1.79
CA ARG A 97 -7.57 12.38 -1.31
C ARG A 97 -7.43 10.89 -1.59
N VAL A 98 -8.47 10.08 -1.27
CA VAL A 98 -8.46 8.64 -1.56
C VAL A 98 -8.33 8.38 -3.06
N ARG A 99 -9.06 9.13 -3.90
CA ARG A 99 -8.96 9.01 -5.36
C ARG A 99 -7.57 9.39 -5.88
N GLN A 100 -6.95 10.42 -5.32
CA GLN A 100 -5.59 10.81 -5.67
C GLN A 100 -4.59 9.69 -5.31
N ILE A 101 -4.69 9.13 -4.11
CA ILE A 101 -3.87 7.98 -3.71
C ILE A 101 -4.00 6.83 -4.72
N ARG A 102 -5.23 6.50 -5.13
CA ARG A 102 -5.47 5.45 -6.15
C ARG A 102 -4.78 5.76 -7.49
N GLN A 103 -4.83 7.02 -7.94
CA GLN A 103 -4.18 7.46 -9.18
C GLN A 103 -2.65 7.38 -9.09
N ASP A 104 -2.09 7.67 -7.93
CA ASP A 104 -0.65 7.65 -7.69
C ASP A 104 -0.08 6.23 -7.56
N LEU A 105 -0.92 5.20 -7.41
CA LEU A 105 -0.48 3.81 -7.29
C LEU A 105 0.04 3.25 -8.62
N ALA A 106 -0.64 3.48 -9.74
CA ALA A 106 -0.28 2.90 -11.03
C ALA A 106 1.13 3.30 -11.50
N PRO A 107 1.56 4.59 -11.45
CA PRO A 107 2.92 4.99 -11.79
C PRO A 107 3.99 4.36 -10.89
N GLN A 108 3.61 3.93 -9.68
CA GLN A 108 4.50 3.26 -8.73
C GLN A 108 4.56 1.74 -8.94
N GLY A 109 3.93 1.21 -9.98
CA GLY A 109 3.94 -0.22 -10.33
C GLY A 109 2.96 -1.06 -9.50
N TRP A 110 1.85 -0.45 -9.05
CA TRP A 110 0.73 -1.17 -8.47
C TRP A 110 -0.29 -1.52 -9.55
N GLU A 111 -0.89 -2.69 -9.43
CA GLU A 111 -1.96 -3.15 -10.30
C GLU A 111 -3.29 -3.07 -9.57
N GLN A 112 -4.30 -2.49 -10.24
CA GLN A 112 -5.67 -2.51 -9.75
C GLN A 112 -6.27 -3.90 -9.97
N THR A 113 -6.40 -4.67 -8.90
CA THR A 113 -6.92 -6.04 -8.95
C THR A 113 -8.45 -6.07 -8.88
N VAL A 114 -9.03 -5.18 -8.07
CA VAL A 114 -10.49 -5.07 -7.90
C VAL A 114 -10.89 -3.60 -7.86
N MET A 115 -12.01 -3.28 -8.53
CA MET A 115 -12.72 -2.03 -8.36
C MET A 115 -14.21 -2.33 -8.39
N VAL A 116 -14.86 -2.01 -7.29
CA VAL A 116 -16.32 -2.13 -7.16
C VAL A 116 -16.87 -0.74 -6.84
N GLN A 117 -17.92 -0.38 -7.53
CA GLN A 117 -18.75 0.78 -7.21
C GLN A 117 -20.19 0.36 -7.25
N ASP A 118 -20.89 0.58 -6.15
CA ASP A 118 -22.32 0.26 -6.07
C ASP A 118 -23.19 1.48 -6.40
N LYS A 119 -24.49 1.23 -6.53
CA LYS A 119 -25.51 2.26 -6.81
C LYS A 119 -25.70 3.28 -5.67
N ASN A 120 -25.22 2.97 -4.47
CA ASN A 120 -25.28 3.85 -3.31
C ASN A 120 -24.03 4.75 -3.23
N GLY A 121 -23.09 4.60 -4.17
CA GLY A 121 -21.85 5.35 -4.23
C GLY A 121 -20.74 4.78 -3.33
N GLN A 122 -20.92 3.59 -2.77
CA GLN A 122 -19.81 2.90 -2.09
C GLN A 122 -18.79 2.47 -3.12
N GLU A 123 -17.53 2.76 -2.85
CA GLU A 123 -16.40 2.40 -3.70
C GLU A 123 -15.43 1.51 -2.93
N VAL A 124 -15.02 0.39 -3.53
CA VAL A 124 -13.95 -0.48 -3.00
C VAL A 124 -12.89 -0.66 -4.08
N GLY A 125 -11.65 -0.30 -3.76
CA GLY A 125 -10.49 -0.53 -4.62
C GLY A 125 -9.47 -1.43 -3.93
N ILE A 126 -8.99 -2.45 -4.63
CA ILE A 126 -7.90 -3.33 -4.18
C ILE A 126 -6.78 -3.26 -5.20
N TYR A 127 -5.59 -2.98 -4.70
CA TYR A 127 -4.38 -2.84 -5.50
C TYR A 127 -3.31 -3.76 -4.94
N THR A 128 -2.61 -4.43 -5.83
CA THR A 128 -1.52 -5.33 -5.49
C THR A 128 -0.21 -4.87 -6.13
N LYS A 129 0.88 -5.11 -5.45
CA LYS A 129 2.22 -4.93 -5.99
C LYS A 129 2.97 -6.25 -5.89
N THR A 130 3.38 -6.80 -7.02
CA THR A 130 4.07 -8.09 -7.07
C THR A 130 5.53 -7.98 -6.69
N ARG A 131 6.07 -9.08 -6.18
CA ARG A 131 7.50 -9.31 -5.96
C ARG A 131 7.88 -10.60 -6.67
N GLY A 132 8.39 -10.48 -7.89
CA GLY A 132 8.56 -11.64 -8.76
C GLY A 132 7.22 -12.30 -9.10
N GLU A 133 7.25 -13.59 -9.41
CA GLU A 133 6.06 -14.33 -9.87
C GLU A 133 5.26 -15.00 -8.74
N GLN A 134 5.80 -15.08 -7.53
CA GLN A 134 5.26 -15.95 -6.47
C GLN A 134 4.78 -15.21 -5.22
N ALA A 135 4.97 -13.90 -5.12
CA ALA A 135 4.61 -13.16 -3.93
C ALA A 135 4.17 -11.72 -4.21
N LEU A 136 3.41 -11.15 -3.28
CA LEU A 136 3.07 -9.74 -3.27
C LEU A 136 4.02 -9.00 -2.34
N ALA A 137 4.61 -7.89 -2.81
CA ALA A 137 5.35 -6.95 -1.99
C ALA A 137 4.41 -6.11 -1.12
N GLY A 138 3.18 -5.93 -1.56
CA GLY A 138 2.17 -5.15 -0.85
C GLY A 138 0.76 -5.32 -1.39
N LEU A 139 -0.18 -4.99 -0.51
CA LEU A 139 -1.61 -4.92 -0.78
C LEU A 139 -2.13 -3.57 -0.28
N VAL A 140 -2.90 -2.87 -1.09
CA VAL A 140 -3.64 -1.67 -0.70
C VAL A 140 -5.12 -1.90 -0.89
N ILE A 141 -5.89 -1.57 0.13
CA ILE A 141 -7.35 -1.59 0.09
C ILE A 141 -7.84 -0.20 0.41
N THR A 142 -8.77 0.30 -0.39
CA THR A 142 -9.44 1.57 -0.16
C THR A 142 -10.94 1.35 -0.21
N VAL A 143 -11.64 1.87 0.78
CA VAL A 143 -13.10 1.87 0.84
C VAL A 143 -13.58 3.30 1.04
N ILE A 144 -14.60 3.70 0.30
CA ILE A 144 -15.34 4.95 0.51
C ILE A 144 -16.80 4.59 0.70
N GLU A 145 -17.33 4.86 1.88
CA GLU A 145 -18.75 4.77 2.20
C GLU A 145 -19.31 6.19 2.32
N PRO A 146 -20.06 6.71 1.33
CA PRO A 146 -20.40 8.13 1.26
C PRO A 146 -21.12 8.70 2.49
N LYS A 147 -21.85 7.85 3.20
CA LYS A 147 -22.59 8.21 4.44
C LYS A 147 -21.98 7.60 5.70
N GLY A 148 -20.74 7.16 5.62
CA GLY A 148 -20.07 6.45 6.71
C GLY A 148 -18.61 6.93 6.85
N GLN A 149 -17.70 6.25 6.24
CA GLN A 149 -16.27 6.43 6.46
C GLN A 149 -15.45 6.15 5.20
N ALA A 150 -14.24 6.65 5.18
CA ALA A 150 -13.18 6.21 4.28
C ALA A 150 -12.22 5.30 5.06
N VAL A 151 -11.89 4.15 4.48
CA VAL A 151 -10.92 3.20 5.04
C VAL A 151 -9.79 2.99 4.05
N LEU A 152 -8.57 3.11 4.54
CA LEU A 152 -7.36 2.81 3.78
C LEU A 152 -6.54 1.80 4.56
N VAL A 153 -6.15 0.72 3.90
CA VAL A 153 -5.29 -0.32 4.46
C VAL A 153 -4.10 -0.53 3.54
N ASN A 154 -2.90 -0.55 4.10
CA ASN A 154 -1.71 -1.00 3.39
C ASN A 154 -1.04 -2.12 4.18
N ILE A 155 -0.88 -3.26 3.54
CA ILE A 155 -0.17 -4.41 4.08
C ILE A 155 1.09 -4.60 3.25
N VAL A 156 2.23 -4.61 3.91
CA VAL A 156 3.55 -4.73 3.29
C VAL A 156 4.20 -6.01 3.77
N GLY A 157 4.75 -6.78 2.87
CA GLY A 157 5.42 -8.03 3.26
C GLY A 157 5.78 -8.90 2.07
N ASP A 158 6.07 -10.15 2.36
CA ASP A 158 6.26 -11.21 1.38
C ASP A 158 5.04 -12.14 1.44
N ILE A 159 3.93 -11.64 0.86
CA ILE A 159 2.61 -12.26 1.00
C ILE A 159 2.37 -13.18 -0.18
N ARG A 160 2.17 -14.46 0.09
CA ARG A 160 1.86 -15.44 -0.95
C ARG A 160 0.36 -15.43 -1.28
N PRO A 161 -0.04 -15.84 -2.51
CA PRO A 161 -1.45 -15.86 -2.92
C PRO A 161 -2.37 -16.60 -1.95
N GLU A 162 -1.94 -17.75 -1.43
CA GLU A 162 -2.72 -18.52 -0.46
C GLU A 162 -2.97 -17.78 0.88
N GLN A 163 -2.09 -16.86 1.22
CA GLN A 163 -2.21 -16.04 2.43
C GLN A 163 -3.18 -14.86 2.26
N VAL A 164 -3.44 -14.44 1.02
CA VAL A 164 -4.44 -13.40 0.72
C VAL A 164 -5.84 -13.87 1.12
N ALA A 165 -6.16 -15.15 0.89
CA ALA A 165 -7.43 -15.73 1.32
C ALA A 165 -7.61 -15.65 2.84
N VAL A 166 -6.56 -15.98 3.61
CA VAL A 166 -6.56 -15.88 5.08
C VAL A 166 -6.78 -14.43 5.53
N LEU A 167 -6.17 -13.45 4.86
CA LEU A 167 -6.41 -12.03 5.13
C LEU A 167 -7.86 -11.64 4.88
N GLY A 168 -8.44 -12.07 3.76
CA GLY A 168 -9.84 -11.80 3.42
C GLY A 168 -10.82 -12.32 4.46
N GLU A 169 -10.59 -13.52 4.98
CA GLU A 169 -11.40 -14.11 6.03
C GLU A 169 -11.30 -13.34 7.36
N LYS A 170 -10.07 -13.00 7.77
CA LYS A 170 -9.81 -12.35 9.07
C LYS A 170 -10.22 -10.88 9.11
N LEU A 171 -10.15 -10.17 7.98
CA LEU A 171 -10.57 -8.78 7.87
C LEU A 171 -12.07 -8.62 7.55
N ASP A 172 -12.79 -9.74 7.40
CA ASP A 172 -14.21 -9.79 6.98
C ASP A 172 -14.53 -8.97 5.71
N LEU A 173 -13.55 -8.87 4.82
CA LEU A 173 -13.66 -8.15 3.57
C LEU A 173 -14.12 -9.12 2.46
N LYS A 174 -15.42 -9.12 2.14
CA LYS A 174 -15.98 -9.95 1.06
C LYS A 174 -15.17 -9.88 -0.24
N PRO A 175 -14.79 -8.70 -0.77
CA PRO A 175 -13.99 -8.61 -1.99
C PRO A 175 -12.64 -9.33 -1.91
N LEU A 176 -12.00 -9.36 -0.75
CA LEU A 176 -10.74 -10.09 -0.56
C LEU A 176 -10.93 -11.61 -0.48
N LYS A 177 -12.04 -12.07 0.08
CA LYS A 177 -12.40 -13.50 0.08
C LYS A 177 -12.56 -14.01 -1.36
N ASP A 178 -13.25 -13.24 -2.19
CA ASP A 178 -13.48 -13.57 -3.59
C ASP A 178 -12.18 -13.59 -4.42
N VAL A 179 -11.31 -12.60 -4.22
CA VAL A 179 -9.98 -12.55 -4.84
C VAL A 179 -9.10 -13.71 -4.37
N GLY A 180 -9.10 -14.00 -3.07
CA GLY A 180 -8.34 -15.11 -2.50
C GLY A 180 -8.78 -16.47 -3.06
N ALA A 181 -10.08 -16.67 -3.27
CA ALA A 181 -10.63 -17.86 -3.90
C ALA A 181 -10.19 -17.98 -5.37
N ALA A 182 -10.32 -16.90 -6.14
CA ALA A 182 -9.92 -16.86 -7.56
C ALA A 182 -8.41 -17.11 -7.75
N LEU A 183 -7.56 -16.55 -6.88
CA LEU A 183 -6.11 -16.78 -6.92
C LEU A 183 -5.74 -18.23 -6.56
N LYS A 184 -6.47 -18.83 -5.62
CA LYS A 184 -6.28 -20.22 -5.22
C LYS A 184 -6.66 -21.19 -6.35
N ASP A 185 -7.76 -20.92 -7.04
CA ASP A 185 -8.24 -21.71 -8.17
C ASP A 185 -7.26 -21.60 -9.35
N ALA A 186 -6.75 -20.42 -9.66
CA ALA A 186 -5.74 -20.20 -10.68
C ALA A 186 -4.41 -20.93 -10.37
N ALA A 187 -3.97 -20.93 -9.11
CA ALA A 187 -2.78 -21.64 -8.66
C ALA A 187 -2.95 -23.17 -8.64
N SER A 188 -4.20 -23.67 -8.55
CA SER A 188 -4.52 -25.11 -8.52
C SER A 188 -4.69 -25.72 -9.91
N GLY A 189 -4.61 -24.93 -10.97
CA GLY A 189 -4.67 -25.41 -12.38
C GLY A 189 -5.99 -26.07 -12.77
N LYS A 190 -7.12 -25.67 -12.16
CA LYS A 190 -8.47 -26.10 -12.53
C LYS A 190 -9.19 -25.06 -13.34
#